data_421451d615996e4c40779cc45736d1a9
#
_entry.id   421451d615996e4c40779cc45736d1a9
#
_cell.length_a   1.000
_cell.length_b   1.000
_cell.length_c   1.000
_cell.angle_alpha   90.00
_cell.angle_beta   90.00
_cell.angle_gamma   90.00
#
_symmetry.space_group_name_H-M   'P 1'
#
loop_
_entity.id
_entity.type
_entity.pdbx_description
1 polymer ?
#
loop_
_entity_poly.entity_id
_entity_poly.type
_entity_poly.pdbx_seq_one_letter_code
_entity_poly.pdbx_strand_id
1 'polypeptide(L)'
;MLFLLDIPLWRLKFGHFLGVFILPFYLFGYWIVYRALKPAGRWFSLPIFWIITYGLIVGAVMHGSIAMYAILMQEHEAAANVEIGKVLSQLMKISLDLFEPFQATTFLSFGLTAIWYSVAVFFKQTLLPRWMAFLNTILLQAPIVAAYFLIPSIGNILMPAAMNIAHVVFFVLITIHTWNKSARL
;
A
#
# COMPACT_ATOMS: atom_id res chain seq x y z
N MET A 1 2.61 -10.54 -13.37
CA MET A 1 1.44 -11.10 -12.66
C MET A 1 1.31 -12.64 -12.77
N LEU A 2 2.24 -13.34 -13.42
CA LEU A 2 2.21 -14.82 -13.57
C LEU A 2 2.12 -15.58 -12.24
N PHE A 3 2.64 -15.01 -11.15
CA PHE A 3 2.55 -15.60 -9.80
C PHE A 3 1.12 -15.81 -9.29
N LEU A 4 0.11 -15.17 -9.91
CA LEU A 4 -1.29 -15.31 -9.51
C LEU A 4 -1.93 -16.62 -10.04
N LEU A 5 -1.34 -17.25 -11.05
CA LEU A 5 -1.90 -18.45 -11.68
C LEU A 5 -1.88 -19.67 -10.74
N ASP A 6 -0.84 -19.79 -9.93
CA ASP A 6 -0.64 -20.97 -9.06
C ASP A 6 -1.19 -20.77 -7.63
N ILE A 7 -1.84 -19.62 -7.35
CA ILE A 7 -2.37 -19.36 -6.02
C ILE A 7 -3.72 -20.04 -5.82
N PRO A 8 -3.89 -20.92 -4.82
CA PRO A 8 -5.18 -21.50 -4.49
C PRO A 8 -6.26 -20.44 -4.25
N LEU A 9 -7.48 -20.68 -4.71
CA LEU A 9 -8.61 -19.75 -4.64
C LEU A 9 -8.88 -19.25 -3.21
N TRP A 10 -8.72 -20.10 -2.19
CA TRP A 10 -8.90 -19.72 -0.81
C TRP A 10 -7.87 -18.66 -0.36
N ARG A 11 -6.61 -18.74 -0.84
CA ARG A 11 -5.58 -17.72 -0.54
C ARG A 11 -5.88 -16.40 -1.23
N LEU A 12 -6.38 -16.44 -2.47
CA LEU A 12 -6.83 -15.23 -3.17
C LEU A 12 -7.96 -14.53 -2.41
N LYS A 13 -8.98 -15.31 -1.98
CA LYS A 13 -10.10 -14.80 -1.16
C LYS A 13 -9.62 -14.24 0.16
N PHE A 14 -8.76 -14.96 0.88
CA PHE A 14 -8.22 -14.52 2.16
C PHE A 14 -7.42 -13.23 2.01
N GLY A 15 -6.50 -13.16 1.05
CA GLY A 15 -5.70 -11.97 0.78
C GLY A 15 -6.55 -10.76 0.38
N HIS A 16 -7.61 -10.98 -0.42
CA HIS A 16 -8.58 -9.97 -0.80
C HIS A 16 -9.28 -9.37 0.45
N PHE A 17 -9.92 -10.19 1.26
CA PHE A 17 -10.63 -9.71 2.44
C PHE A 17 -9.69 -9.08 3.46
N LEU A 18 -8.53 -9.70 3.68
CA LEU A 18 -7.53 -9.14 4.58
C LEU A 18 -7.08 -7.76 4.12
N GLY A 19 -6.81 -7.57 2.82
CA GLY A 19 -6.43 -6.28 2.25
C GLY A 19 -7.53 -5.23 2.44
N VAL A 20 -8.77 -5.56 2.08
CA VAL A 20 -9.91 -4.63 2.19
C VAL A 20 -10.19 -4.24 3.64
N PHE A 21 -10.18 -5.20 4.58
CA PHE A 21 -10.53 -4.92 5.98
C PHE A 21 -9.42 -4.28 6.78
N ILE A 22 -8.15 -4.50 6.42
CA ILE A 22 -7.01 -3.92 7.16
C ILE A 22 -6.73 -2.46 6.77
N LEU A 23 -6.96 -2.07 5.51
CA LEU A 23 -6.67 -0.72 5.05
C LEU A 23 -7.31 0.40 5.91
N PRO A 24 -8.57 0.30 6.37
CA PRO A 24 -9.14 1.28 7.28
C PRO A 24 -8.37 1.42 8.60
N PHE A 25 -7.75 0.35 9.10
CA PHE A 25 -6.96 0.41 10.34
C PHE A 25 -5.66 1.20 10.18
N TYR A 26 -5.15 1.37 8.95
CA TYR A 26 -4.01 2.24 8.68
C TYR A 26 -4.30 3.71 9.02
N LEU A 27 -5.57 4.12 9.04
CA LEU A 27 -5.96 5.46 9.46
C LEU A 27 -5.52 5.76 10.90
N PHE A 28 -5.54 4.78 11.80
CA PHE A 28 -5.02 4.96 13.15
C PHE A 28 -3.52 5.25 13.16
N GLY A 29 -2.74 4.52 12.35
CA GLY A 29 -1.31 4.78 12.17
C GLY A 29 -1.05 6.17 11.60
N TYR A 30 -1.78 6.56 10.56
CA TYR A 30 -1.64 7.89 9.96
C TYR A 30 -2.19 9.02 10.83
N TRP A 31 -3.12 8.74 11.73
CA TRP A 31 -3.50 9.68 12.77
C TRP A 31 -2.33 9.99 13.72
N ILE A 32 -1.55 8.98 14.10
CA ILE A 32 -0.32 9.18 14.89
C ILE A 32 0.70 10.00 14.10
N VAL A 33 0.89 9.71 12.80
CA VAL A 33 1.74 10.51 11.90
C VAL A 33 1.26 11.97 11.86
N TYR A 34 -0.03 12.20 11.66
CA TYR A 34 -0.62 13.54 11.69
C TYR A 34 -0.30 14.28 12.98
N ARG A 35 -0.48 13.63 14.15
CA ARG A 35 -0.14 14.21 15.44
C ARG A 35 1.35 14.53 15.56
N ALA A 36 2.22 13.65 15.07
CA ALA A 36 3.66 13.87 15.07
C ALA A 36 4.08 15.08 14.24
N LEU A 37 3.32 15.40 13.18
CA LEU A 37 3.58 16.52 12.27
C LEU A 37 2.87 17.82 12.65
N LYS A 38 1.96 17.82 13.64
CA LYS A 38 1.24 19.04 14.06
C LYS A 38 2.13 20.26 14.31
N PRO A 39 3.32 20.13 14.96
CA PRO A 39 4.20 21.27 15.18
C PRO A 39 4.72 21.91 13.90
N ALA A 40 4.74 21.20 12.76
CA ALA A 40 5.08 21.75 11.45
C ALA A 40 4.02 22.71 10.88
N GLY A 41 2.84 22.76 11.53
CA GLY A 41 1.70 23.56 11.11
C GLY A 41 0.69 22.79 10.24
N ARG A 42 -0.54 23.35 10.19
CA ARG A 42 -1.68 22.69 9.51
C ARG A 42 -1.44 22.41 8.02
N TRP A 43 -0.68 23.25 7.36
CA TRP A 43 -0.37 23.11 5.92
C TRP A 43 0.56 21.91 5.59
N PHE A 44 1.26 21.41 6.60
CA PHE A 44 2.08 20.21 6.46
C PHE A 44 1.39 18.96 6.99
N SER A 45 0.66 19.06 8.09
CA SER A 45 0.05 17.89 8.75
C SER A 45 -1.28 17.46 8.11
N LEU A 46 -2.17 18.39 7.76
CA LEU A 46 -3.49 18.06 7.21
C LEU A 46 -3.45 17.45 5.81
N PRO A 47 -2.68 18.00 4.83
CA PRO A 47 -2.64 17.41 3.50
C PRO A 47 -2.17 15.96 3.52
N ILE A 48 -1.14 15.63 4.31
CA ILE A 48 -0.65 14.27 4.46
C ILE A 48 -1.78 13.34 4.90
N PHE A 49 -2.52 13.74 5.96
CA PHE A 49 -3.60 12.91 6.48
C PHE A 49 -4.73 12.72 5.48
N TRP A 50 -5.16 13.77 4.78
CA TRP A 50 -6.27 13.66 3.82
C TRP A 50 -5.89 12.96 2.54
N ILE A 51 -4.69 13.20 1.98
CA ILE A 51 -4.21 12.52 0.78
C ILE A 51 -4.11 11.02 1.04
N ILE A 52 -3.53 10.62 2.17
CA ILE A 52 -3.40 9.19 2.47
C ILE A 52 -4.74 8.55 2.81
N THR A 53 -5.65 9.27 3.50
CA THR A 53 -7.00 8.78 3.78
C THR A 53 -7.73 8.48 2.47
N TYR A 54 -7.66 9.38 1.51
CA TYR A 54 -8.22 9.17 0.18
C TYR A 54 -7.57 7.96 -0.52
N GLY A 55 -6.23 7.89 -0.49
CA GLY A 55 -5.48 6.77 -1.06
C GLY A 55 -5.82 5.42 -0.44
N LEU A 56 -6.09 5.36 0.87
CA LEU A 56 -6.50 4.14 1.56
C LEU A 56 -7.93 3.70 1.18
N ILE A 57 -8.85 4.66 1.02
CA ILE A 57 -10.22 4.36 0.55
C ILE A 57 -10.18 3.79 -0.87
N VAL A 58 -9.47 4.45 -1.77
CA VAL A 58 -9.28 3.98 -3.16
C VAL A 58 -8.52 2.66 -3.20
N GLY A 59 -7.51 2.50 -2.34
CA GLY A 59 -6.74 1.27 -2.20
C GLY A 59 -7.58 0.06 -1.74
N ALA A 60 -8.60 0.28 -0.91
CA ALA A 60 -9.53 -0.79 -0.54
C ALA A 60 -10.34 -1.27 -1.76
N VAL A 61 -10.81 -0.34 -2.61
CA VAL A 61 -11.48 -0.69 -3.88
C VAL A 61 -10.51 -1.41 -4.82
N MET A 62 -9.25 -0.94 -4.93
CA MET A 62 -8.21 -1.58 -5.71
C MET A 62 -7.98 -3.04 -5.27
N HIS A 63 -7.84 -3.28 -3.96
CA HIS A 63 -7.70 -4.64 -3.42
C HIS A 63 -8.92 -5.52 -3.72
N GLY A 64 -10.12 -4.93 -3.72
CA GLY A 64 -11.34 -5.59 -4.13
C GLY A 64 -11.30 -6.07 -5.58
N SER A 65 -10.74 -5.29 -6.46
CA SER A 65 -10.72 -5.54 -7.90
C SER A 65 -9.66 -6.58 -8.32
N ILE A 66 -8.49 -6.61 -7.66
CA ILE A 66 -7.37 -7.48 -8.07
C ILE A 66 -7.67 -8.98 -7.93
N ALA A 67 -8.49 -9.36 -6.96
CA ALA A 67 -8.87 -10.75 -6.77
C ALA A 67 -9.75 -11.26 -7.92
N MET A 68 -10.65 -10.42 -8.43
CA MET A 68 -11.47 -10.75 -9.59
C MET A 68 -10.60 -10.98 -10.83
N TYR A 69 -9.64 -10.08 -11.07
CA TYR A 69 -8.70 -10.23 -12.17
C TYR A 69 -7.88 -11.54 -12.08
N ALA A 70 -7.40 -11.89 -10.88
CA ALA A 70 -6.66 -13.12 -10.65
C ALA A 70 -7.49 -14.38 -10.94
N ILE A 71 -8.77 -14.38 -10.55
CA ILE A 71 -9.70 -15.48 -10.87
C ILE A 71 -9.92 -15.59 -12.38
N LEU A 72 -10.16 -14.47 -13.06
CA LEU A 72 -10.34 -14.46 -14.52
C LEU A 72 -9.10 -14.99 -15.25
N MET A 73 -7.89 -14.68 -14.75
CA MET A 73 -6.65 -15.26 -15.31
C MET A 73 -6.60 -16.76 -15.16
N GLN A 74 -6.90 -17.30 -13.98
CA GLN A 74 -6.89 -18.75 -13.73
C GLN A 74 -7.92 -19.47 -14.59
N GLU A 75 -9.13 -18.94 -14.70
CA GLU A 75 -10.18 -19.52 -15.54
C GLU A 75 -9.84 -19.44 -17.04
N HIS A 76 -9.18 -18.36 -17.48
CA HIS A 76 -8.72 -18.22 -18.86
C HIS A 76 -7.68 -19.28 -19.22
N GLU A 77 -6.68 -19.50 -18.37
CA GLU A 77 -5.64 -20.52 -18.58
C GLU A 77 -6.21 -21.95 -18.55
N ALA A 78 -7.26 -22.18 -17.76
CA ALA A 78 -7.94 -23.48 -17.67
C ALA A 78 -8.95 -23.73 -18.81
N ALA A 79 -9.29 -22.71 -19.62
CA ALA A 79 -10.33 -22.80 -20.64
C ALA A 79 -9.91 -23.67 -21.82
N ALA A 80 -10.52 -24.88 -21.94
CA ALA A 80 -10.33 -25.75 -23.08
C ALA A 80 -11.10 -25.32 -24.36
N ASN A 81 -12.12 -24.46 -24.20
CA ASN A 81 -12.96 -23.98 -25.28
C ASN A 81 -12.49 -22.59 -25.74
N VAL A 82 -12.20 -22.43 -27.03
CA VAL A 82 -11.69 -21.19 -27.64
C VAL A 82 -12.66 -20.04 -27.50
N GLU A 83 -13.97 -20.24 -27.59
CA GLU A 83 -14.95 -19.17 -27.44
C GLU A 83 -15.06 -18.69 -25.99
N ILE A 84 -14.99 -19.62 -25.03
CA ILE A 84 -14.91 -19.27 -23.61
C ILE A 84 -13.63 -18.48 -23.33
N GLY A 85 -12.49 -18.92 -23.85
CA GLY A 85 -11.21 -18.20 -23.73
C GLY A 85 -11.28 -16.76 -24.25
N LYS A 86 -11.93 -16.52 -25.39
CA LYS A 86 -12.14 -15.15 -25.93
C LYS A 86 -12.97 -14.28 -24.99
N VAL A 87 -14.06 -14.81 -24.46
CA VAL A 87 -14.92 -14.07 -23.52
C VAL A 87 -14.14 -13.72 -22.25
N LEU A 88 -13.41 -14.68 -21.67
CA LEU A 88 -12.59 -14.44 -20.48
C LEU A 88 -11.49 -13.40 -20.74
N SER A 89 -10.85 -13.45 -21.92
CA SER A 89 -9.86 -12.45 -22.33
C SER A 89 -10.44 -11.03 -22.40
N GLN A 90 -11.66 -10.88 -22.91
CA GLN A 90 -12.36 -9.59 -22.93
C GLN A 90 -12.70 -9.11 -21.51
N LEU A 91 -13.18 -10.00 -20.64
CA LEU A 91 -13.48 -9.67 -19.24
C LEU A 91 -12.21 -9.29 -18.48
N MET A 92 -11.09 -9.95 -18.72
CA MET A 92 -9.79 -9.56 -18.14
C MET A 92 -9.38 -8.16 -18.57
N LYS A 93 -9.53 -7.82 -19.85
CA LYS A 93 -9.21 -6.49 -20.35
C LYS A 93 -10.08 -5.42 -19.67
N ILE A 94 -11.39 -5.63 -19.62
CA ILE A 94 -12.33 -4.72 -18.94
C ILE A 94 -11.97 -4.58 -17.46
N SER A 95 -11.62 -5.70 -16.80
CA SER A 95 -11.21 -5.70 -15.40
C SER A 95 -9.94 -4.87 -15.16
N LEU A 96 -8.95 -4.96 -16.07
CA LEU A 96 -7.75 -4.14 -16.02
C LEU A 96 -8.04 -2.65 -16.24
N ASP A 97 -8.84 -2.33 -17.26
CA ASP A 97 -9.22 -0.94 -17.57
C ASP A 97 -9.92 -0.27 -16.38
N LEU A 98 -10.70 -1.05 -15.60
CA LEU A 98 -11.34 -0.58 -14.36
C LEU A 98 -10.36 -0.52 -13.18
N PHE A 99 -9.37 -1.40 -13.11
CA PHE A 99 -8.41 -1.50 -12.01
C PHE A 99 -7.32 -0.42 -12.07
N GLU A 100 -6.80 -0.14 -13.27
CA GLU A 100 -5.65 0.77 -13.46
C GLU A 100 -5.84 2.17 -12.85
N PRO A 101 -6.99 2.85 -13.00
CA PRO A 101 -7.19 4.16 -12.37
C PRO A 101 -7.13 4.11 -10.83
N PHE A 102 -7.67 3.07 -10.22
CA PHE A 102 -7.60 2.89 -8.77
C PHE A 102 -6.16 2.62 -8.30
N GLN A 103 -5.43 1.79 -9.05
CA GLN A 103 -4.03 1.52 -8.78
C GLN A 103 -3.18 2.78 -8.89
N ALA A 104 -3.30 3.51 -9.99
CA ALA A 104 -2.57 4.75 -10.22
C ALA A 104 -2.87 5.79 -9.13
N THR A 105 -4.15 5.98 -8.78
CA THR A 105 -4.58 6.91 -7.73
C THR A 105 -4.03 6.52 -6.36
N THR A 106 -4.05 5.24 -6.03
CA THR A 106 -3.50 4.72 -4.77
C THR A 106 -2.01 5.00 -4.68
N PHE A 107 -1.24 4.60 -5.69
CA PHE A 107 0.22 4.82 -5.68
C PHE A 107 0.60 6.29 -5.71
N LEU A 108 -0.13 7.13 -6.45
CA LEU A 108 0.07 8.57 -6.44
C LEU A 108 -0.17 9.15 -5.04
N SER A 109 -1.23 8.74 -4.36
CA SER A 109 -1.54 9.19 -3.00
C SER A 109 -0.45 8.78 -2.00
N PHE A 110 0.06 7.56 -2.08
CA PHE A 110 1.19 7.10 -1.26
C PHE A 110 2.47 7.86 -1.59
N GLY A 111 2.76 8.09 -2.87
CA GLY A 111 3.92 8.85 -3.34
C GLY A 111 3.92 10.29 -2.83
N LEU A 112 2.81 11.00 -3.04
CA LEU A 112 2.63 12.37 -2.56
C LEU A 112 2.75 12.45 -1.04
N THR A 113 2.12 11.51 -0.31
CA THR A 113 2.21 11.43 1.14
C THR A 113 3.65 11.22 1.61
N ALA A 114 4.40 10.31 0.98
CA ALA A 114 5.78 10.02 1.33
C ALA A 114 6.70 11.23 1.10
N ILE A 115 6.56 11.91 -0.04
CA ILE A 115 7.33 13.13 -0.37
C ILE A 115 7.00 14.24 0.64
N TRP A 116 5.72 14.51 0.85
CA TRP A 116 5.26 15.58 1.74
C TRP A 116 5.67 15.34 3.19
N TYR A 117 5.59 14.08 3.65
CA TYR A 117 6.10 13.64 4.95
C TYR A 117 7.61 13.91 5.07
N SER A 118 8.40 13.50 4.10
CA SER A 118 9.86 13.70 4.11
C SER A 118 10.23 15.18 4.16
N VAL A 119 9.55 16.03 3.37
CA VAL A 119 9.73 17.48 3.39
C VAL A 119 9.36 18.06 4.76
N ALA A 120 8.21 17.65 5.32
CA ALA A 120 7.78 18.14 6.63
C ALA A 120 8.78 17.77 7.74
N VAL A 121 9.21 16.50 7.79
CA VAL A 121 10.13 16.02 8.84
C VAL A 121 11.53 16.63 8.69
N PHE A 122 12.01 16.82 7.47
CA PHE A 122 13.37 17.32 7.23
C PHE A 122 13.48 18.83 7.47
N PHE A 123 12.52 19.61 6.98
CA PHE A 123 12.63 21.07 6.94
C PHE A 123 11.82 21.80 8.03
N LYS A 124 10.89 21.13 8.71
CA LYS A 124 10.03 21.77 9.72
C LYS A 124 10.28 21.21 11.13
N GLN A 125 9.75 21.91 12.12
CA GLN A 125 9.72 21.39 13.48
C GLN A 125 8.61 20.34 13.59
N THR A 126 8.98 19.12 13.94
CA THR A 126 8.07 17.99 14.18
C THR A 126 8.45 17.28 15.47
N LEU A 127 7.63 16.34 15.93
CA LEU A 127 8.01 15.48 17.05
C LEU A 127 9.06 14.42 16.66
N LEU A 128 9.36 14.30 15.35
CA LEU A 128 10.25 13.30 14.80
C LEU A 128 11.64 13.87 14.55
N PRO A 129 12.70 13.08 14.73
CA PRO A 129 14.05 13.50 14.36
C PRO A 129 14.18 13.55 12.83
N ARG A 130 15.04 14.44 12.31
CA ARG A 130 15.19 14.69 10.87
C ARG A 130 15.55 13.46 10.04
N TRP A 131 16.32 12.53 10.59
CA TRP A 131 16.69 11.29 9.89
C TRP A 131 15.47 10.41 9.54
N MET A 132 14.36 10.52 10.29
CA MET A 132 13.12 9.81 9.95
C MET A 132 12.46 10.28 8.66
N ALA A 133 12.88 11.41 8.09
CA ALA A 133 12.45 11.82 6.75
C ALA A 133 12.75 10.76 5.67
N PHE A 134 13.81 9.97 5.87
CA PHE A 134 14.20 8.87 4.99
C PHE A 134 13.49 7.54 5.28
N LEU A 135 12.69 7.47 6.33
CA LEU A 135 11.92 6.29 6.72
C LEU A 135 10.43 6.46 6.39
N ASN A 136 10.12 6.88 5.18
CA ASN A 136 8.76 6.86 4.67
C ASN A 136 8.39 5.47 4.10
N THR A 137 7.11 5.22 3.90
CA THR A 137 6.60 3.91 3.50
C THR A 137 7.09 3.43 2.13
N ILE A 138 7.47 4.33 1.23
CA ILE A 138 8.04 3.97 -0.08
C ILE A 138 9.50 3.54 0.08
N LEU A 139 10.31 4.33 0.79
CA LEU A 139 11.72 3.99 0.98
C LEU A 139 11.91 2.73 1.83
N LEU A 140 11.00 2.47 2.78
CA LEU A 140 11.00 1.24 3.57
C LEU A 140 10.67 -0.02 2.74
N GLN A 141 10.10 0.12 1.56
CA GLN A 141 9.91 -1.01 0.63
C GLN A 141 11.19 -1.33 -0.17
N ALA A 142 12.11 -0.37 -0.32
CA ALA A 142 13.30 -0.54 -1.15
C ALA A 142 14.14 -1.78 -0.82
N PRO A 143 14.40 -2.14 0.46
CA PRO A 143 15.11 -3.37 0.78
C PRO A 143 14.38 -4.64 0.34
N ILE A 144 13.04 -4.65 0.40
CA ILE A 144 12.22 -5.79 -0.02
C ILE A 144 12.26 -5.93 -1.54
N VAL A 145 12.16 -4.80 -2.27
CA VAL A 145 12.31 -4.76 -3.72
C VAL A 145 13.71 -5.21 -4.14
N ALA A 146 14.75 -4.76 -3.43
CA ALA A 146 16.11 -5.22 -3.67
C ALA A 146 16.25 -6.75 -3.44
N ALA A 147 15.66 -7.27 -2.35
CA ALA A 147 15.66 -8.70 -2.08
C ALA A 147 14.94 -9.51 -3.17
N TYR A 148 13.87 -8.96 -3.76
CA TYR A 148 13.17 -9.60 -4.87
C TYR A 148 14.08 -9.85 -6.08
N PHE A 149 14.95 -8.90 -6.41
CA PHE A 149 15.87 -9.03 -7.54
C PHE A 149 17.16 -9.79 -7.20
N LEU A 150 17.67 -9.64 -5.98
CA LEU A 150 18.97 -10.19 -5.58
C LEU A 150 18.88 -11.58 -4.95
N ILE A 151 17.78 -11.88 -4.24
CA ILE A 151 17.55 -13.13 -3.50
C ILE A 151 16.12 -13.61 -3.74
N PRO A 152 15.81 -14.14 -4.95
CA PRO A 152 14.42 -14.46 -5.34
C PRO A 152 13.69 -15.40 -4.37
N SER A 153 14.41 -16.32 -3.69
CA SER A 153 13.83 -17.23 -2.70
C SER A 153 13.19 -16.50 -1.50
N ILE A 154 13.76 -15.36 -1.09
CA ILE A 154 13.23 -14.51 -0.01
C ILE A 154 12.29 -13.45 -0.58
N GLY A 155 12.71 -12.83 -1.67
CA GLY A 155 11.98 -11.73 -2.28
C GLY A 155 10.58 -12.11 -2.75
N ASN A 156 10.40 -13.29 -3.35
CA ASN A 156 9.09 -13.80 -3.78
C ASN A 156 8.11 -14.01 -2.60
N ILE A 157 8.63 -14.30 -1.41
CA ILE A 157 7.81 -14.43 -0.20
C ILE A 157 7.42 -13.06 0.35
N LEU A 158 8.37 -12.12 0.37
CA LEU A 158 8.17 -10.81 1.00
C LEU A 158 7.44 -9.80 0.11
N MET A 159 7.62 -9.88 -1.22
CA MET A 159 7.11 -8.88 -2.17
C MET A 159 5.58 -8.68 -2.10
N PRO A 160 4.74 -9.73 -1.98
CA PRO A 160 3.29 -9.55 -1.83
C PRO A 160 2.90 -8.79 -0.55
N ALA A 161 3.74 -8.83 0.49
CA ALA A 161 3.50 -8.15 1.76
C ALA A 161 4.32 -6.84 1.93
N ALA A 162 5.08 -6.42 0.92
CA ALA A 162 6.06 -5.33 1.02
C ALA A 162 5.46 -4.03 1.57
N MET A 163 4.29 -3.64 1.07
CA MET A 163 3.60 -2.43 1.53
C MET A 163 3.16 -2.58 3.00
N ASN A 164 2.63 -3.73 3.40
CA ASN A 164 2.18 -3.98 4.77
C ASN A 164 3.36 -3.97 5.75
N ILE A 165 4.46 -4.62 5.39
CA ILE A 165 5.69 -4.65 6.18
C ILE A 165 6.23 -3.23 6.37
N ALA A 166 6.31 -2.45 5.29
CA ALA A 166 6.77 -1.07 5.33
C ALA A 166 5.90 -0.20 6.27
N HIS A 167 4.57 -0.36 6.22
CA HIS A 167 3.66 0.38 7.10
C HIS A 167 3.80 -0.04 8.56
N VAL A 168 3.92 -1.34 8.85
CA VAL A 168 4.13 -1.81 10.22
C VAL A 168 5.42 -1.22 10.79
N VAL A 169 6.53 -1.31 10.07
CA VAL A 169 7.82 -0.73 10.49
C VAL A 169 7.68 0.78 10.68
N PHE A 170 7.06 1.47 9.73
CA PHE A 170 6.85 2.91 9.79
C PHE A 170 6.04 3.33 11.03
N PHE A 171 4.89 2.71 11.27
CA PHE A 171 4.03 3.04 12.41
C PHE A 171 4.68 2.71 13.76
N VAL A 172 5.40 1.59 13.86
CA VAL A 172 6.15 1.24 15.06
C VAL A 172 7.20 2.30 15.36
N LEU A 173 7.99 2.70 14.38
CA LEU A 173 9.02 3.73 14.55
C LEU A 173 8.43 5.09 14.94
N ILE A 174 7.35 5.53 14.28
CA ILE A 174 6.64 6.75 14.63
C ILE A 174 6.14 6.68 16.08
N THR A 175 5.50 5.58 16.45
CA THR A 175 4.95 5.38 17.79
C THR A 175 6.03 5.45 18.87
N ILE A 176 7.13 4.73 18.69
CA ILE A 176 8.27 4.75 19.63
C ILE A 176 8.78 6.17 19.86
N HIS A 177 8.96 6.96 18.77
CA HIS A 177 9.50 8.31 18.85
C HIS A 177 8.52 9.34 19.39
N THR A 178 7.22 9.08 19.33
CA THR A 178 6.19 10.02 19.78
C THR A 178 5.58 9.67 21.12
N TRP A 179 5.75 8.43 21.62
CA TRP A 179 5.09 7.92 22.81
C TRP A 179 5.16 8.86 24.01
N ASN A 180 6.38 9.26 24.40
CA ASN A 180 6.59 10.15 25.55
C ASN A 180 6.41 11.65 25.23
N LYS A 181 6.30 12.02 23.95
CA LYS A 181 6.19 13.42 23.51
C LYS A 181 4.73 13.84 23.29
N SER A 182 3.87 12.90 22.95
CA SER A 182 2.45 13.16 22.68
C SER A 182 1.63 13.53 23.93
N ALA A 183 2.12 13.22 25.11
CA ALA A 183 1.49 13.63 26.36
C ALA A 183 1.67 15.14 26.66
N ARG A 184 2.50 15.84 25.89
CA ARG A 184 2.81 17.26 26.04
C ARG A 184 2.09 18.17 25.01
N LEU A 185 1.24 17.60 24.15
CA LEU A 185 0.42 18.28 23.15
C LEU A 185 -1.07 18.21 23.49
#